data_c45b52f72116001f27225549f1c4861f
#
_entry.id   c45b52f72116001f27225549f1c4861f
#
_cell.length_a   1.000
_cell.length_b   1.000
_cell.length_c   1.000
_cell.angle_alpha   90.00
_cell.angle_beta   90.00
_cell.angle_gamma   90.00
#
_symmetry.space_group_name_H-M   'P 1'
#
loop_
_entity.id
_entity.type
_entity.pdbx_description
1 polymer ?
#
loop_
_entity_poly.entity_id
_entity_poly.type
_entity_poly.pdbx_seq_one_letter_code
_entity_poly.pdbx_strand_id
1 'polypeptide(L)'
;MEAAQILDRVVAKFIGTKHERDIKRMQPLVVGINAQEGEVQALSDAQLQERFAALKTQVQERLKDSDPAEPAYKDDLARALETAVIPAFALVREAGRRFLKMRHFDVQLIGGMVLNAGKIAEMKTGEGKTLVATLPAALNALAGRGVHIVTVNDYLARRDAEWMSPLYRALGLTVGVIVHDLDDNQRRAAYAADLTYGTNNEFGFDYLRDNMKYDLASCVQRDRKSVV
;
A
#
# COMPACT_ATOMS: atom_id res chain seq x y z
N MET A 1 15.61 1.46 -36.70
CA MET A 1 15.21 2.10 -35.42
C MET A 1 14.37 3.36 -35.63
N GLU A 2 14.68 4.25 -36.60
CA GLU A 2 13.92 5.50 -36.80
C GLU A 2 12.46 5.31 -37.27
N ALA A 3 12.16 4.38 -38.16
CA ALA A 3 10.81 4.17 -38.65
C ALA A 3 9.82 3.71 -37.55
N ALA A 4 10.25 2.85 -36.64
CA ALA A 4 9.44 2.43 -35.48
C ALA A 4 9.16 3.59 -34.51
N GLN A 5 10.14 4.45 -34.28
CA GLN A 5 9.97 5.63 -33.43
C GLN A 5 9.05 6.69 -34.06
N ILE A 6 9.07 6.83 -35.39
CA ILE A 6 8.16 7.73 -36.10
C ILE A 6 6.72 7.17 -36.03
N LEU A 7 6.55 5.87 -36.25
CA LEU A 7 5.25 5.21 -36.14
C LEU A 7 4.67 5.34 -34.73
N ASP A 8 5.49 5.11 -33.70
CA ASP A 8 5.08 5.29 -32.30
C ASP A 8 4.66 6.73 -31.98
N ARG A 9 5.35 7.73 -32.50
CA ARG A 9 4.97 9.14 -32.36
C ARG A 9 3.66 9.49 -33.06
N VAL A 10 3.43 8.94 -34.24
CA VAL A 10 2.18 9.15 -35.00
C VAL A 10 1.01 8.47 -34.28
N VAL A 11 1.19 7.23 -33.87
CA VAL A 11 0.18 6.47 -33.10
C VAL A 11 -0.12 7.16 -31.76
N ALA A 12 0.91 7.63 -31.04
CA ALA A 12 0.73 8.36 -29.80
C ALA A 12 -0.05 9.67 -29.96
N LYS A 13 0.05 10.33 -31.13
CA LYS A 13 -0.69 11.56 -31.42
C LYS A 13 -2.20 11.34 -31.62
N PHE A 14 -2.60 10.14 -32.09
CA PHE A 14 -4.03 9.79 -32.32
C PHE A 14 -4.65 8.99 -31.16
N ILE A 15 -3.88 8.12 -30.50
CA ILE A 15 -4.39 7.17 -29.49
C ILE A 15 -3.93 7.57 -28.08
N GLY A 16 -3.06 8.57 -27.97
CA GLY A 16 -2.39 8.95 -26.70
C GLY A 16 -1.24 8.01 -26.34
N THR A 17 -0.37 8.47 -25.47
CA THR A 17 0.73 7.67 -24.92
C THR A 17 0.21 6.51 -24.06
N LYS A 18 1.04 5.50 -23.80
CA LYS A 18 0.70 4.41 -22.87
C LYS A 18 0.31 4.96 -21.50
N HIS A 19 1.04 5.96 -21.01
CA HIS A 19 0.77 6.60 -19.72
C HIS A 19 -0.58 7.32 -19.69
N GLU A 20 -0.94 8.06 -20.73
CA GLU A 20 -2.24 8.70 -20.83
C GLU A 20 -3.40 7.70 -20.84
N ARG A 21 -3.23 6.56 -21.50
CA ARG A 21 -4.22 5.49 -21.49
C ARG A 21 -4.35 4.83 -20.12
N ASP A 22 -3.24 4.60 -19.43
CA ASP A 22 -3.24 4.06 -18.08
C ASP A 22 -3.95 5.02 -17.12
N ILE A 23 -3.67 6.32 -17.18
CA ILE A 23 -4.36 7.36 -16.39
C ILE A 23 -5.86 7.39 -16.71
N LYS A 24 -6.23 7.36 -18.00
CA LYS A 24 -7.66 7.33 -18.40
C LYS A 24 -8.42 6.13 -17.83
N ARG A 25 -7.76 4.96 -17.71
CA ARG A 25 -8.37 3.76 -17.09
C ARG A 25 -8.58 3.93 -15.57
N MET A 26 -7.79 4.75 -14.90
CA MET A 26 -7.90 5.02 -13.47
C MET A 26 -8.94 6.11 -13.15
N GLN A 27 -9.30 6.96 -14.11
CA GLN A 27 -10.27 8.05 -13.90
C GLN A 27 -11.64 7.57 -13.36
N PRO A 28 -12.25 6.48 -13.87
CA PRO A 28 -13.51 5.99 -13.31
C PRO A 28 -13.40 5.60 -11.83
N LEU A 29 -12.24 5.07 -11.40
CA LEU A 29 -12.00 4.74 -10.00
C LEU A 29 -11.91 6.01 -9.15
N VAL A 30 -11.25 7.06 -9.63
CA VAL A 30 -11.21 8.37 -8.96
C VAL A 30 -12.61 8.93 -8.80
N VAL A 31 -13.43 8.88 -9.86
CA VAL A 31 -14.85 9.31 -9.82
C VAL A 31 -15.61 8.50 -8.77
N GLY A 32 -15.42 7.18 -8.73
CA GLY A 32 -16.04 6.31 -7.73
C GLY A 32 -15.62 6.64 -6.29
N ILE A 33 -14.34 6.95 -6.06
CA ILE A 33 -13.82 7.37 -4.75
C ILE A 33 -14.42 8.71 -4.35
N ASN A 34 -14.50 9.66 -5.28
CA ASN A 34 -15.10 10.98 -5.04
C ASN A 34 -16.60 10.87 -4.72
N ALA A 35 -17.33 9.97 -5.38
CA ALA A 35 -18.74 9.74 -5.12
C ALA A 35 -19.02 9.21 -3.70
N GLN A 36 -18.09 8.49 -3.10
CA GLN A 36 -18.21 7.97 -1.72
C GLN A 36 -17.83 9.01 -0.65
N GLU A 37 -17.22 10.14 -1.03
CA GLU A 37 -16.67 11.11 -0.06
C GLU A 37 -17.70 11.61 0.92
N GLY A 38 -18.90 12.00 0.45
CA GLY A 38 -19.97 12.51 1.32
C GLY A 38 -20.47 11.47 2.33
N GLU A 39 -20.62 10.22 1.90
CA GLU A 39 -21.03 9.11 2.77
C GLU A 39 -19.96 8.83 3.83
N VAL A 40 -18.69 8.75 3.43
CA VAL A 40 -17.58 8.45 4.35
C VAL A 40 -17.34 9.59 5.33
N GLN A 41 -17.54 10.84 4.92
CA GLN A 41 -17.46 12.02 5.80
C GLN A 41 -18.53 12.01 6.91
N ALA A 42 -19.69 11.42 6.67
CA ALA A 42 -20.77 11.32 7.66
C ALA A 42 -20.53 10.25 8.73
N LEU A 43 -19.57 9.33 8.53
CA LEU A 43 -19.26 8.29 9.49
C LEU A 43 -18.60 8.87 10.75
N SER A 44 -18.90 8.30 11.92
CA SER A 44 -18.08 8.47 13.12
C SER A 44 -16.71 7.79 12.98
N ASP A 45 -15.76 8.12 13.85
CA ASP A 45 -14.43 7.47 13.82
C ASP A 45 -14.53 5.96 14.05
N ALA A 46 -15.40 5.51 14.95
CA ALA A 46 -15.67 4.10 15.17
C ALA A 46 -16.24 3.42 13.92
N GLN A 47 -17.22 4.04 13.25
CA GLN A 47 -17.81 3.51 12.01
C GLN A 47 -16.79 3.48 10.85
N LEU A 48 -15.86 4.45 10.79
CA LEU A 48 -14.78 4.45 9.81
C LEU A 48 -13.90 3.20 9.99
N GLN A 49 -13.51 2.90 11.23
CA GLN A 49 -12.71 1.73 11.59
C GLN A 49 -13.46 0.43 11.32
N GLU A 50 -14.73 0.33 11.73
CA GLU A 50 -15.59 -0.83 11.49
C GLU A 50 -15.74 -1.12 10.00
N ARG A 51 -15.94 -0.08 9.17
CA ARG A 51 -16.05 -0.22 7.72
C ARG A 51 -14.75 -0.74 7.09
N PHE A 52 -13.60 -0.26 7.56
CA PHE A 52 -12.31 -0.76 7.10
C PHE A 52 -12.08 -2.21 7.54
N ALA A 53 -12.45 -2.57 8.77
CA ALA A 53 -12.40 -3.94 9.27
C ALA A 53 -13.30 -4.89 8.46
N ALA A 54 -14.49 -4.44 8.10
CA ALA A 54 -15.41 -5.21 7.24
C ALA A 54 -14.80 -5.48 5.84
N LEU A 55 -14.12 -4.48 5.24
CA LEU A 55 -13.38 -4.68 3.99
C LEU A 55 -12.25 -5.70 4.15
N LYS A 56 -11.52 -5.65 5.28
CA LYS A 56 -10.45 -6.60 5.59
C LYS A 56 -11.03 -8.03 5.63
N THR A 57 -12.14 -8.23 6.32
CA THR A 57 -12.83 -9.53 6.38
C THR A 57 -13.26 -10.01 4.99
N GLN A 58 -13.84 -9.13 4.16
CA GLN A 58 -14.28 -9.47 2.81
C GLN A 58 -13.10 -9.90 1.90
N VAL A 59 -11.98 -9.19 1.97
CA VAL A 59 -10.78 -9.53 1.19
C VAL A 59 -10.20 -10.87 1.65
N GLN A 60 -10.09 -11.07 2.97
CA GLN A 60 -9.57 -12.32 3.54
C GLN A 60 -10.46 -13.52 3.22
N GLU A 61 -11.79 -13.36 3.25
CA GLU A 61 -12.72 -14.43 2.87
C GLU A 61 -12.56 -14.84 1.40
N ARG A 62 -12.26 -13.90 0.51
CA ARG A 62 -11.98 -14.22 -0.90
C ARG A 62 -10.63 -14.95 -1.10
N LEU A 63 -9.72 -14.80 -0.17
CA LEU A 63 -8.38 -15.39 -0.22
C LEU A 63 -8.26 -16.67 0.60
N LYS A 64 -9.30 -17.09 1.31
CA LYS A 64 -9.22 -18.22 2.26
C LYS A 64 -8.80 -19.54 1.64
N ASP A 65 -9.21 -19.76 0.38
CA ASP A 65 -8.91 -20.99 -0.37
C ASP A 65 -7.67 -20.84 -1.27
N SER A 66 -7.00 -19.67 -1.25
CA SER A 66 -5.82 -19.38 -2.05
C SER A 66 -4.56 -19.65 -1.23
N ASP A 67 -3.70 -20.58 -1.69
CA ASP A 67 -2.43 -20.85 -1.03
C ASP A 67 -1.39 -19.77 -1.38
N PRO A 68 -0.86 -19.04 -0.39
CA PRO A 68 0.18 -18.04 -0.61
C PRO A 68 1.48 -18.59 -1.22
N ALA A 69 1.73 -19.90 -1.14
CA ALA A 69 2.89 -20.52 -1.75
C ALA A 69 2.70 -20.75 -3.26
N GLU A 70 1.48 -20.77 -3.74
CA GLU A 70 1.15 -21.00 -5.13
C GLU A 70 1.36 -19.74 -6.00
N PRO A 71 1.88 -19.87 -7.22
CA PRO A 71 2.03 -18.75 -8.14
C PRO A 71 0.72 -18.02 -8.45
N ALA A 72 -0.40 -18.75 -8.45
CA ALA A 72 -1.75 -18.20 -8.69
C ALA A 72 -2.20 -17.22 -7.61
N TYR A 73 -1.66 -17.30 -6.40
CA TYR A 73 -2.02 -16.40 -5.30
C TYR A 73 -1.89 -14.93 -5.64
N LYS A 74 -0.88 -14.56 -6.45
CA LYS A 74 -0.69 -13.17 -6.88
C LYS A 74 -1.88 -12.63 -7.67
N ASP A 75 -2.45 -13.46 -8.53
CA ASP A 75 -3.62 -13.07 -9.34
C ASP A 75 -4.89 -13.06 -8.50
N ASP A 76 -5.02 -13.99 -7.55
CA ASP A 76 -6.14 -14.02 -6.60
C ASP A 76 -6.11 -12.77 -5.71
N LEU A 77 -4.95 -12.42 -5.18
CA LEU A 77 -4.76 -11.21 -4.39
C LEU A 77 -5.12 -9.96 -5.20
N ALA A 78 -4.62 -9.85 -6.44
CA ALA A 78 -4.93 -8.72 -7.30
C ALA A 78 -6.44 -8.58 -7.53
N ARG A 79 -7.15 -9.69 -7.83
CA ARG A 79 -8.62 -9.72 -8.00
C ARG A 79 -9.37 -9.37 -6.71
N ALA A 80 -8.92 -9.88 -5.57
CA ALA A 80 -9.55 -9.58 -4.29
C ALA A 80 -9.41 -8.10 -3.92
N LEU A 81 -8.23 -7.51 -4.14
CA LEU A 81 -7.96 -6.10 -3.86
C LEU A 81 -8.63 -5.15 -4.85
N GLU A 82 -8.78 -5.52 -6.13
CA GLU A 82 -9.39 -4.68 -7.15
C GLU A 82 -10.78 -4.17 -6.73
N THR A 83 -11.60 -5.04 -6.15
CA THR A 83 -12.94 -4.66 -5.67
C THR A 83 -12.92 -3.77 -4.43
N ALA A 84 -11.81 -3.76 -3.69
CA ALA A 84 -11.63 -2.96 -2.48
C ALA A 84 -11.01 -1.59 -2.75
N VAL A 85 -10.47 -1.31 -3.95
CA VAL A 85 -9.76 -0.05 -4.25
C VAL A 85 -10.63 1.17 -3.93
N ILE A 86 -11.84 1.24 -4.45
CA ILE A 86 -12.71 2.41 -4.27
C ILE A 86 -13.04 2.64 -2.79
N PRO A 87 -13.63 1.67 -2.06
CA PRO A 87 -13.99 1.90 -0.68
C PRO A 87 -12.77 2.07 0.24
N ALA A 88 -11.68 1.33 0.03
CA ALA A 88 -10.47 1.49 0.83
C ALA A 88 -9.84 2.87 0.66
N PHE A 89 -9.68 3.33 -0.59
CA PHE A 89 -9.10 4.66 -0.86
C PHE A 89 -9.98 5.79 -0.33
N ALA A 90 -11.32 5.66 -0.37
CA ALA A 90 -12.23 6.64 0.22
C ALA A 90 -12.04 6.72 1.74
N LEU A 91 -11.95 5.57 2.44
CA LEU A 91 -11.71 5.51 3.88
C LEU A 91 -10.33 6.04 4.27
N VAL A 92 -9.27 5.67 3.52
CA VAL A 92 -7.90 6.17 3.75
C VAL A 92 -7.83 7.68 3.56
N ARG A 93 -8.48 8.23 2.51
CA ARG A 93 -8.53 9.66 2.26
C ARG A 93 -9.21 10.42 3.39
N GLU A 94 -10.32 9.89 3.89
CA GLU A 94 -11.02 10.48 5.02
C GLU A 94 -10.22 10.41 6.32
N ALA A 95 -9.58 9.26 6.59
CA ALA A 95 -8.66 9.14 7.73
C ALA A 95 -7.51 10.16 7.65
N GLY A 96 -6.92 10.35 6.46
CA GLY A 96 -5.90 11.37 6.23
C GLY A 96 -6.41 12.79 6.52
N ARG A 97 -7.62 13.12 6.04
CA ARG A 97 -8.26 14.41 6.30
C ARG A 97 -8.50 14.65 7.79
N ARG A 98 -8.99 13.65 8.52
CA ARG A 98 -9.32 13.79 9.95
C ARG A 98 -8.09 13.83 10.84
N PHE A 99 -7.19 12.86 10.69
CA PHE A 99 -6.14 12.59 11.66
C PHE A 99 -4.78 13.23 11.30
N LEU A 100 -4.52 13.45 9.99
CA LEU A 100 -3.32 14.14 9.53
C LEU A 100 -3.58 15.57 9.08
N LYS A 101 -4.85 15.99 8.94
CA LYS A 101 -5.26 17.26 8.31
C LYS A 101 -4.80 17.37 6.84
N MET A 102 -4.60 16.22 6.20
CA MET A 102 -4.15 16.10 4.82
C MET A 102 -5.14 15.24 4.03
N ARG A 103 -5.88 15.87 3.11
CA ARG A 103 -6.75 15.15 2.19
C ARG A 103 -5.98 14.82 0.92
N HIS A 104 -5.98 13.57 0.49
CA HIS A 104 -5.39 13.17 -0.77
C HIS A 104 -6.07 13.87 -1.95
N PHE A 105 -5.30 14.46 -2.85
CA PHE A 105 -5.77 14.98 -4.12
C PHE A 105 -6.02 13.86 -5.12
N ASP A 106 -6.84 14.11 -6.15
CA ASP A 106 -7.19 13.11 -7.16
C ASP A 106 -5.95 12.56 -7.89
N VAL A 107 -4.96 13.42 -8.17
CA VAL A 107 -3.67 12.99 -8.75
C VAL A 107 -2.88 12.06 -7.82
N GLN A 108 -3.02 12.23 -6.51
CA GLN A 108 -2.40 11.36 -5.52
C GLN A 108 -3.11 10.01 -5.41
N LEU A 109 -4.43 9.96 -5.62
CA LEU A 109 -5.16 8.68 -5.75
C LEU A 109 -4.65 7.89 -6.94
N ILE A 110 -4.44 8.55 -8.09
CA ILE A 110 -3.83 7.93 -9.27
C ILE A 110 -2.43 7.41 -8.94
N GLY A 111 -1.59 8.21 -8.27
CA GLY A 111 -0.26 7.78 -7.81
C GLY A 111 -0.31 6.52 -6.95
N GLY A 112 -1.26 6.44 -6.01
CA GLY A 112 -1.50 5.26 -5.18
C GLY A 112 -1.91 4.03 -6.00
N MET A 113 -2.78 4.19 -7.01
CA MET A 113 -3.18 3.11 -7.91
C MET A 113 -2.02 2.62 -8.78
N VAL A 114 -1.16 3.54 -9.24
CA VAL A 114 0.06 3.21 -10.00
C VAL A 114 1.01 2.35 -9.18
N LEU A 115 1.26 2.75 -7.92
CA LEU A 115 2.07 1.97 -6.98
C LEU A 115 1.44 0.60 -6.71
N ASN A 116 0.14 0.54 -6.47
CA ASN A 116 -0.56 -0.73 -6.25
C ASN A 116 -0.49 -1.67 -7.45
N ALA A 117 -0.40 -1.12 -8.65
CA ALA A 117 -0.19 -1.90 -9.89
C ALA A 117 1.27 -2.36 -10.10
N GLY A 118 2.16 -2.19 -9.11
CA GLY A 118 3.56 -2.55 -9.19
C GLY A 118 4.36 -1.70 -10.18
N LYS A 119 3.90 -0.47 -10.46
CA LYS A 119 4.54 0.47 -11.37
C LYS A 119 5.22 1.60 -10.60
N ILE A 120 6.09 2.34 -11.27
CA ILE A 120 6.74 3.53 -10.71
C ILE A 120 5.81 4.73 -10.90
N ALA A 121 5.47 5.40 -9.79
CA ALA A 121 4.79 6.68 -9.79
C ALA A 121 5.84 7.79 -9.66
N GLU A 122 6.14 8.48 -10.76
CA GLU A 122 7.02 9.63 -10.73
C GLU A 122 6.29 10.83 -10.15
N MET A 123 6.82 11.36 -9.04
CA MET A 123 6.29 12.51 -8.34
C MET A 123 7.42 13.45 -7.96
N LYS A 124 7.23 14.76 -8.17
CA LYS A 124 8.22 15.79 -7.80
C LYS A 124 8.37 15.91 -6.29
N THR A 125 9.45 16.51 -5.86
CA THR A 125 9.67 16.84 -4.44
C THR A 125 8.53 17.77 -3.96
N GLY A 126 7.98 17.46 -2.78
CA GLY A 126 6.88 18.24 -2.20
C GLY A 126 5.47 17.80 -2.61
N GLU A 127 5.31 16.87 -3.57
CA GLU A 127 3.98 16.41 -4.03
C GLU A 127 3.33 15.35 -3.10
N GLY A 128 3.90 15.10 -1.93
CA GLY A 128 3.29 14.26 -0.90
C GLY A 128 3.47 12.75 -1.10
N LYS A 129 4.64 12.29 -1.58
CA LYS A 129 4.94 10.86 -1.79
C LYS A 129 4.64 10.00 -0.56
N THR A 130 5.02 10.46 0.64
CA THR A 130 4.77 9.76 1.90
C THR A 130 3.27 9.56 2.16
N LEU A 131 2.46 10.56 1.86
CA LEU A 131 1.01 10.47 1.98
C LEU A 131 0.41 9.53 0.91
N VAL A 132 0.89 9.59 -0.32
CA VAL A 132 0.44 8.72 -1.42
C VAL A 132 0.69 7.25 -1.09
N ALA A 133 1.83 6.91 -0.47
CA ALA A 133 2.17 5.55 -0.09
C ALA A 133 1.17 4.94 0.91
N THR A 134 0.43 5.76 1.66
CA THR A 134 -0.59 5.26 2.60
C THR A 134 -1.75 4.54 1.91
N LEU A 135 -2.08 4.94 0.68
CA LEU A 135 -3.18 4.36 -0.10
C LEU A 135 -2.93 2.88 -0.44
N PRO A 136 -1.87 2.53 -1.20
CA PRO A 136 -1.58 1.14 -1.50
C PRO A 136 -1.17 0.35 -0.27
N ALA A 137 -0.53 0.96 0.73
CA ALA A 137 -0.14 0.29 1.95
C ALA A 137 -1.36 -0.19 2.74
N ALA A 138 -2.35 0.67 2.99
CA ALA A 138 -3.58 0.29 3.66
C ALA A 138 -4.42 -0.71 2.84
N LEU A 139 -4.49 -0.56 1.51
CA LEU A 139 -5.18 -1.50 0.63
C LEU A 139 -4.58 -2.91 0.73
N ASN A 140 -3.25 -3.03 0.62
CA ASN A 140 -2.59 -4.32 0.70
C ASN A 140 -2.63 -4.94 2.12
N ALA A 141 -2.73 -4.12 3.17
CA ALA A 141 -2.91 -4.57 4.54
C ALA A 141 -4.24 -5.32 4.76
N LEU A 142 -5.25 -5.12 3.89
CA LEU A 142 -6.52 -5.86 3.94
C LEU A 142 -6.32 -7.37 3.80
N ALA A 143 -5.29 -7.82 3.07
CA ALA A 143 -4.96 -9.23 2.94
C ALA A 143 -4.49 -9.89 4.25
N GLY A 144 -4.13 -9.09 5.28
CA GLY A 144 -3.71 -9.60 6.59
C GLY A 144 -2.29 -10.19 6.64
N ARG A 145 -1.51 -10.10 5.56
CA ARG A 145 -0.16 -10.66 5.45
C ARG A 145 0.94 -9.69 5.86
N GLY A 146 0.57 -8.46 6.16
CA GLY A 146 1.49 -7.36 6.43
C GLY A 146 2.06 -6.73 5.16
N VAL A 147 2.53 -5.50 5.29
CA VAL A 147 3.08 -4.69 4.21
C VAL A 147 4.39 -4.06 4.65
N HIS A 148 5.44 -4.16 3.84
CA HIS A 148 6.69 -3.44 4.07
C HIS A 148 6.66 -2.12 3.30
N ILE A 149 6.97 -1.03 3.99
CA ILE A 149 7.16 0.29 3.40
C ILE A 149 8.64 0.63 3.47
N VAL A 150 9.28 0.65 2.30
CA VAL A 150 10.73 0.80 2.20
C VAL A 150 11.11 2.27 2.13
N THR A 151 12.03 2.69 3.00
CA THR A 151 12.58 4.04 3.05
C THR A 151 14.09 4.03 2.79
N VAL A 152 14.65 5.20 2.51
CA VAL A 152 16.08 5.34 2.16
C VAL A 152 16.99 5.14 3.38
N ASN A 153 16.53 5.52 4.58
CA ASN A 153 17.30 5.43 5.82
C ASN A 153 16.39 5.29 7.06
N ASP A 154 16.99 4.95 8.18
CA ASP A 154 16.30 4.72 9.46
C ASP A 154 15.58 5.96 10.00
N TYR A 155 16.16 7.15 9.77
CA TYR A 155 15.51 8.40 10.17
C TYR A 155 14.17 8.56 9.45
N LEU A 156 14.13 8.34 8.13
CA LEU A 156 12.90 8.41 7.35
C LEU A 156 11.92 7.30 7.74
N ALA A 157 12.42 6.10 8.03
CA ALA A 157 11.56 5.00 8.49
C ALA A 157 10.81 5.37 9.78
N ARG A 158 11.52 5.91 10.78
CA ARG A 158 10.91 6.37 12.04
C ARG A 158 9.97 7.55 11.81
N ARG A 159 10.44 8.59 11.13
CA ARG A 159 9.68 9.82 10.87
C ARG A 159 8.38 9.54 10.12
N ASP A 160 8.45 8.79 9.03
CA ASP A 160 7.30 8.55 8.17
C ASP A 160 6.29 7.59 8.85
N ALA A 161 6.79 6.58 9.58
CA ALA A 161 5.94 5.72 10.40
C ALA A 161 5.21 6.51 11.49
N GLU A 162 5.91 7.35 12.24
CA GLU A 162 5.32 8.18 13.29
C GLU A 162 4.29 9.16 12.72
N TRP A 163 4.64 9.84 11.64
CA TRP A 163 3.78 10.83 10.99
C TRP A 163 2.51 10.22 10.41
N MET A 164 2.60 9.05 9.75
CA MET A 164 1.44 8.39 9.11
C MET A 164 0.64 7.50 10.08
N SER A 165 1.20 7.12 11.23
CA SER A 165 0.55 6.24 12.22
C SER A 165 -0.86 6.68 12.64
N PRO A 166 -1.17 7.97 12.85
CA PRO A 166 -2.53 8.37 13.22
C PRO A 166 -3.58 7.95 12.18
N LEU A 167 -3.26 8.05 10.88
CA LEU A 167 -4.13 7.59 9.81
C LEU A 167 -4.37 6.08 9.89
N TYR A 168 -3.29 5.30 10.02
CA TYR A 168 -3.39 3.84 10.05
C TYR A 168 -4.13 3.33 11.28
N ARG A 169 -3.85 3.89 12.45
CA ARG A 169 -4.54 3.55 13.71
C ARG A 169 -6.02 3.85 13.67
N ALA A 170 -6.42 4.95 13.01
CA ALA A 170 -7.82 5.29 12.81
C ALA A 170 -8.57 4.23 11.98
N LEU A 171 -7.85 3.49 11.12
CA LEU A 171 -8.38 2.38 10.35
C LEU A 171 -8.23 1.02 11.07
N GLY A 172 -7.71 1.02 12.31
CA GLY A 172 -7.47 -0.20 13.08
C GLY A 172 -6.22 -0.99 12.65
N LEU A 173 -5.30 -0.35 11.92
CA LEU A 173 -4.05 -0.97 11.48
C LEU A 173 -2.91 -0.65 12.45
N THR A 174 -2.06 -1.66 12.68
CA THR A 174 -0.85 -1.55 13.51
C THR A 174 0.37 -1.18 12.67
N VAL A 175 1.30 -0.42 13.26
CA VAL A 175 2.52 0.05 12.58
C VAL A 175 3.74 -0.37 13.38
N GLY A 176 4.69 -1.02 12.72
CA GLY A 176 6.00 -1.36 13.22
C GLY A 176 7.11 -0.62 12.46
N VAL A 177 8.28 -0.54 13.06
CA VAL A 177 9.47 0.08 12.43
C VAL A 177 10.67 -0.84 12.65
N ILE A 178 11.36 -1.17 11.57
CA ILE A 178 12.63 -1.89 11.59
C ILE A 178 13.76 -0.89 11.30
N VAL A 179 14.67 -0.80 12.24
CA VAL A 179 15.87 0.05 12.17
C VAL A 179 17.06 -0.71 12.74
N HIS A 180 18.25 -0.14 12.58
CA HIS A 180 19.45 -0.70 13.20
C HIS A 180 19.26 -0.87 14.71
N ASP A 181 20.06 -1.64 15.37
CA ASP A 181 20.10 -1.86 16.83
C ASP A 181 18.84 -2.51 17.47
N LEU A 182 17.89 -3.03 16.70
CA LEU A 182 16.79 -3.82 17.25
C LEU A 182 17.22 -5.27 17.51
N ASP A 183 16.86 -5.81 18.67
CA ASP A 183 16.98 -7.24 18.95
C ASP A 183 15.91 -8.08 18.21
N ASP A 184 16.08 -9.41 18.20
CA ASP A 184 15.19 -10.33 17.49
C ASP A 184 13.73 -10.26 17.98
N ASN A 185 13.49 -9.99 19.27
CA ASN A 185 12.14 -9.88 19.81
C ASN A 185 11.46 -8.60 19.35
N GLN A 186 12.20 -7.49 19.35
CA GLN A 186 11.73 -6.21 18.84
C GLN A 186 11.45 -6.29 17.33
N ARG A 187 12.32 -6.97 16.56
CA ARG A 187 12.10 -7.20 15.13
C ARG A 187 10.85 -8.04 14.90
N ARG A 188 10.66 -9.15 15.63
CA ARG A 188 9.43 -9.96 15.51
C ARG A 188 8.18 -9.15 15.82
N ALA A 189 8.19 -8.34 16.86
CA ALA A 189 7.07 -7.48 17.22
C ALA A 189 6.76 -6.47 16.10
N ALA A 190 7.79 -5.85 15.49
CA ALA A 190 7.62 -4.92 14.38
C ALA A 190 7.12 -5.61 13.12
N TYR A 191 7.61 -6.82 12.79
CA TYR A 191 7.12 -7.61 11.65
C TYR A 191 5.72 -8.17 11.86
N ALA A 192 5.27 -8.34 13.10
CA ALA A 192 3.90 -8.76 13.40
C ALA A 192 2.85 -7.68 13.11
N ALA A 193 3.26 -6.41 12.97
CA ALA A 193 2.36 -5.32 12.61
C ALA A 193 1.76 -5.48 11.21
N ASP A 194 0.61 -4.82 10.95
CA ASP A 194 0.00 -4.78 9.61
C ASP A 194 0.89 -4.03 8.60
N LEU A 195 1.61 -3.02 9.06
CA LEU A 195 2.51 -2.18 8.28
C LEU A 195 3.86 -2.10 8.97
N THR A 196 4.94 -2.33 8.23
CA THR A 196 6.30 -2.28 8.79
C THR A 196 7.15 -1.35 7.92
N TYR A 197 7.58 -0.24 8.50
CA TYR A 197 8.53 0.69 7.89
C TYR A 197 9.97 0.22 8.13
N GLY A 198 10.85 0.40 7.17
CA GLY A 198 12.26 0.07 7.31
C GLY A 198 13.05 0.40 6.06
N THR A 199 14.36 0.17 6.11
CA THR A 199 15.22 0.31 4.94
C THR A 199 15.29 -1.00 4.16
N ASN A 200 15.63 -0.93 2.88
CA ASN A 200 15.88 -2.12 2.08
C ASN A 200 17.00 -3.00 2.66
N ASN A 201 18.02 -2.37 3.27
CA ASN A 201 19.13 -3.09 3.89
C ASN A 201 18.66 -3.91 5.10
N GLU A 202 17.88 -3.30 6.01
CA GLU A 202 17.37 -3.98 7.19
C GLU A 202 16.45 -5.16 6.79
N PHE A 203 15.52 -4.95 5.88
CA PHE A 203 14.65 -6.02 5.38
C PHE A 203 15.44 -7.13 4.68
N GLY A 204 16.43 -6.76 3.87
CA GLY A 204 17.28 -7.71 3.15
C GLY A 204 18.16 -8.54 4.08
N PHE A 205 18.80 -7.91 5.08
CA PHE A 205 19.63 -8.62 6.05
C PHE A 205 18.79 -9.50 6.97
N ASP A 206 17.60 -9.09 7.37
CA ASP A 206 16.70 -9.94 8.15
C ASP A 206 16.26 -11.16 7.35
N TYR A 207 15.92 -10.98 6.06
CA TYR A 207 15.61 -12.08 5.17
C TYR A 207 16.78 -13.08 5.04
N LEU A 208 18.01 -12.58 4.87
CA LEU A 208 19.19 -13.44 4.78
C LEU A 208 19.46 -14.17 6.11
N ARG A 209 19.33 -13.48 7.25
CA ARG A 209 19.46 -14.09 8.58
C ARG A 209 18.43 -15.19 8.81
N ASP A 210 17.18 -14.95 8.44
CA ASP A 210 16.11 -15.95 8.58
C ASP A 210 16.34 -17.18 7.70
N ASN A 211 16.89 -17.02 6.49
CA ASN A 211 17.25 -18.15 5.63
C ASN A 211 18.42 -19.02 6.17
N MET A 212 19.18 -18.52 7.13
CA MET A 212 20.25 -19.28 7.80
C MET A 212 19.76 -19.99 9.06
N LYS A 213 18.52 -19.78 9.49
CA LYS A 213 17.94 -20.39 10.70
C LYS A 213 17.40 -21.80 10.38
N TYR A 214 17.60 -22.74 11.29
CA TYR A 214 17.12 -24.12 11.14
C TYR A 214 15.65 -24.28 11.52
N ASP A 215 15.08 -23.33 12.30
CA ASP A 215 13.72 -23.40 12.82
C ASP A 215 12.95 -22.14 12.46
N LEU A 216 11.75 -22.31 11.91
CA LEU A 216 10.85 -21.22 11.54
C LEU A 216 10.45 -20.38 12.76
N ALA A 217 10.33 -20.97 13.95
CA ALA A 217 10.01 -20.23 15.17
C ALA A 217 11.10 -19.22 15.58
N SER A 218 12.33 -19.43 15.12
CA SER A 218 13.45 -18.51 15.37
C SER A 218 13.52 -17.36 14.36
N CYS A 219 12.80 -17.42 13.23
CA CYS A 219 12.74 -16.36 12.23
C CYS A 219 12.09 -15.10 12.80
N VAL A 220 12.57 -13.94 12.35
CA VAL A 220 12.01 -12.64 12.77
C VAL A 220 10.95 -12.14 11.82
N GLN A 221 11.10 -12.41 10.53
CA GLN A 221 10.10 -12.00 9.53
C GLN A 221 8.90 -12.95 9.59
N ARG A 222 7.72 -12.36 9.63
CA ARG A 222 6.47 -13.05 9.37
C ARG A 222 6.41 -13.45 7.90
N ASP A 223 5.68 -14.50 7.59
CA ASP A 223 5.50 -15.01 6.23
C ASP A 223 5.18 -13.91 5.21
N ARG A 224 5.67 -14.11 4.01
CA ARG A 224 5.72 -13.21 2.83
C ARG A 224 4.80 -11.97 2.85
N LYS A 225 5.41 -10.78 2.93
CA LYS A 225 4.71 -9.48 2.93
C LYS A 225 4.70 -8.84 1.54
N SER A 226 3.67 -8.03 1.26
CA SER A 226 3.68 -7.11 0.14
C SER A 226 4.66 -5.96 0.38
N VAL A 227 5.37 -5.52 -0.64
CA VAL A 227 6.31 -4.39 -0.59
C VAL A 227 5.71 -3.21 -1.35
N VAL A 228 5.70 -2.03 -0.73
CA VAL A 228 5.24 -0.76 -1.29
C VAL A 228 6.36 0.27 -1.30
#